data_d153d1aeffae87ab463fe64370b5288b
#
_entry.id   d153d1aeffae87ab463fe64370b5288b
#
_cell.length_a   1.000
_cell.length_b   1.000
_cell.length_c   1.000
_cell.angle_alpha   90.00
_cell.angle_beta   90.00
_cell.angle_gamma   90.00
#
_symmetry.space_group_name_H-M   'P 1'
#
loop_
_entity.id
_entity.type
_entity.pdbx_description
1 polymer ?
#
loop_
_entity_poly.entity_id
_entity_poly.type
_entity_poly.pdbx_seq_one_letter_code
_entity_poly.pdbx_strand_id
1 'polypeptide(L)' 'MKEEIEYYSNCCEAPPYSEDVVDANNLLGQCMKCGMGSTFKRFLIVFEEKINGES' A
#
# COMPACT_ATOMS: atom_id res chain seq x y z
N MET A 1 11.93 -5.54 14.11
CA MET A 1 11.30 -5.73 12.84
C MET A 1 10.18 -4.75 12.67
N LYS A 2 10.03 -4.26 11.45
CA LYS A 2 9.04 -3.30 11.16
C LYS A 2 8.18 -3.80 10.04
N GLU A 3 6.90 -3.57 10.11
CA GLU A 3 5.98 -4.01 9.09
C GLU A 3 5.21 -2.85 8.55
N GLU A 4 5.01 -2.84 7.27
CA GLU A 4 4.19 -1.81 6.62
C GLU A 4 3.28 -2.46 5.62
N ILE A 5 2.11 -1.90 5.45
CA ILE A 5 1.17 -2.41 4.47
C ILE A 5 1.05 -1.37 3.38
N GLU A 6 1.18 -1.81 2.14
CA GLU A 6 1.05 -0.94 1.00
C GLU A 6 -0.02 -1.48 0.07
N TYR A 7 -0.68 -0.56 -0.63
CA TYR A 7 -1.74 -0.93 -1.54
C TYR A 7 -1.39 -0.43 -2.92
N TYR A 8 -1.69 -1.24 -3.93
CA TYR A 8 -1.46 -0.87 -5.31
C TYR A 8 -2.70 -1.22 -6.11
N SER A 9 -3.10 -0.31 -6.98
CA SER A 9 -4.31 -0.51 -7.75
C SER A 9 -4.15 -1.64 -8.74
N ASN A 10 -5.23 -2.33 -9.02
CA ASN A 10 -5.19 -3.40 -9.99
C ASN A 10 -5.20 -2.87 -11.42
N CYS A 11 -5.59 -1.64 -11.63
CA CYS A 11 -5.65 -1.08 -12.97
C CYS A 11 -4.29 -0.56 -13.43
N CYS A 12 -3.55 0.11 -12.57
CA CYS A 12 -2.29 0.71 -12.96
C CYS A 12 -1.14 0.31 -12.08
N GLU A 13 -1.41 -0.49 -11.07
CA GLU A 13 -0.41 -0.89 -10.08
C GLU A 13 0.21 0.33 -9.44
N ALA A 14 -0.61 1.33 -9.17
CA ALA A 14 -0.18 2.56 -8.55
C ALA A 14 -0.75 2.64 -7.15
N PRO A 15 -0.13 3.41 -6.27
CA PRO A 15 -0.66 3.56 -4.92
C PRO A 15 -1.98 4.31 -4.96
N PRO A 16 -2.77 4.24 -3.89
CA PRO A 16 -4.02 4.98 -3.84
C PRO A 16 -3.75 6.47 -3.73
N TYR A 17 -4.72 7.25 -4.16
CA TYR A 17 -4.58 8.69 -4.09
C TYR A 17 -4.40 9.12 -2.64
N SER A 18 -5.07 8.45 -1.74
CA SER A 18 -4.90 8.71 -0.33
C SER A 18 -5.15 7.41 0.40
N GLU A 19 -4.39 7.16 1.44
CA GLU A 19 -4.58 5.94 2.19
C GLU A 19 -5.96 5.83 2.77
N ASP A 20 -6.59 6.97 3.02
CA ASP A 20 -7.89 6.98 3.64
C ASP A 20 -8.99 6.53 2.70
N VAL A 21 -8.74 6.49 1.40
CA VAL A 21 -9.78 6.10 0.48
C VAL A 21 -9.76 4.60 0.18
N VAL A 22 -8.81 3.87 0.74
CA VAL A 22 -8.79 2.44 0.53
C VAL A 22 -9.63 1.78 1.61
N ASP A 23 -10.65 1.06 1.19
CA ASP A 23 -11.51 0.36 2.13
C ASP A 23 -10.79 -0.91 2.53
N ALA A 24 -10.47 -1.04 3.79
CA ALA A 24 -9.70 -2.19 4.27
C ALA A 24 -10.45 -3.51 4.07
N ASN A 25 -11.76 -3.46 4.05
CA ASN A 25 -12.52 -4.70 3.88
C ASN A 25 -12.67 -5.10 2.43
N ASN A 26 -12.86 -4.13 1.55
CA ASN A 26 -13.09 -4.41 0.15
C ASN A 26 -11.91 -4.02 -0.73
N LEU A 27 -10.93 -3.36 -0.18
CA LEU A 27 -9.75 -2.90 -0.91
C LEU A 27 -10.16 -2.02 -2.08
N LEU A 28 -11.09 -1.12 -1.80
CA LEU A 28 -11.55 -0.20 -2.83
C LEU A 28 -11.03 1.19 -2.55
N GLY A 29 -10.66 1.87 -3.58
CA GLY A 29 -10.18 3.24 -3.43
C GLY A 29 -9.98 3.87 -4.78
N GLN A 30 -9.36 5.04 -4.79
CA GLN A 30 -9.12 5.79 -6.00
C GLN A 30 -7.68 5.65 -6.42
N CYS A 31 -7.46 5.25 -7.66
CA CYS A 31 -6.12 5.09 -8.19
C CYS A 31 -5.48 6.45 -8.39
N MET A 32 -4.25 6.61 -7.92
CA MET A 32 -3.57 7.87 -8.04
C MET A 32 -3.21 8.18 -9.48
N LYS A 33 -2.94 7.14 -10.28
CA LYS A 33 -2.48 7.37 -11.62
C LYS A 33 -3.60 7.69 -12.58
N CYS A 34 -4.67 6.93 -12.57
CA CYS A 34 -5.76 7.18 -13.50
C CYS A 34 -6.90 7.94 -12.87
N GLY A 35 -6.92 8.07 -11.57
CA GLY A 35 -7.95 8.85 -10.89
C GLY A 35 -9.30 8.18 -10.80
N MET A 36 -9.40 6.92 -11.19
CA MET A 36 -10.66 6.22 -11.15
C MET A 36 -10.70 5.26 -9.99
N GLY A 37 -11.90 4.93 -9.57
CA GLY A 37 -12.07 3.94 -8.52
C GLY A 37 -11.62 2.57 -8.99
N SER A 38 -10.96 1.84 -8.14
CA SER A 38 -10.43 0.56 -8.49
C SER A 38 -10.27 -0.28 -7.24
N THR A 39 -10.13 -1.58 -7.41
CA THR A 39 -9.74 -2.42 -6.32
C THR A 39 -8.23 -2.38 -6.20
N PHE A 40 -7.74 -2.71 -5.01
CA PHE A 40 -6.33 -2.64 -4.73
C PHE A 40 -5.83 -3.97 -4.21
N LYS A 41 -4.54 -4.20 -4.38
CA LYS A 41 -3.89 -5.36 -3.80
C LYS A 41 -3.19 -4.90 -2.54
N ARG A 42 -3.16 -5.74 -1.56
CA ARG A 42 -2.50 -5.43 -0.31
C ARG A 42 -1.21 -6.20 -0.22
N PHE A 43 -0.13 -5.49 0.06
CA PHE A 43 1.18 -6.10 0.21
C PHE A 43 1.68 -5.85 1.60
N LEU A 44 2.19 -6.87 2.23
CA LEU A 44 2.80 -6.73 3.54
C LEU A 44 4.31 -6.70 3.34
N ILE A 45 4.93 -5.62 3.77
CA ILE A 45 6.36 -5.45 3.63
C ILE A 45 6.97 -5.54 5.01
N VAL A 46 7.89 -6.45 5.19
CA VAL A 46 8.55 -6.65 6.46
C VAL A 46 9.99 -6.18 6.33
N PHE A 47 10.38 -5.27 7.22
CA PHE A 47 11.72 -4.76 7.21
C PHE A 47 12.46 -5.30 8.41
N GLU A 48 13.72 -5.67 8.21
CA GLU A 48 14.53 -6.05 9.31
C GLU A 48 15.29 -4.84 9.72
N GLU A 49 15.03 -4.35 10.93
CA GLU A 49 15.67 -3.17 11.37
C GLU A 49 16.99 -3.51 11.96
N LYS A 50 18.08 -3.10 11.39
CA LYS A 50 19.37 -3.37 11.93
C LYS A 50 19.77 -2.26 12.81
N ILE A 51 20.21 -2.62 13.98
CA ILE A 51 20.70 -1.67 14.86
C ILE A 51 22.11 -1.51 14.57
N ASN A 52 22.48 -0.46 14.13
CA ASN A 52 23.74 -0.28 13.86
C ASN A 52 24.51 -0.16 14.84
N GLY A 53 25.20 -0.26 15.07
CA GLY A 53 25.93 -0.24 16.04
C GLY A 53 26.33 -1.42 16.31
N GLU A 54 25.73 -1.94 16.06
CA GLU A 54 26.01 -2.90 16.18
C GLU A 54 26.17 -3.44 15.32
N SER A 55 25.99 -3.17 14.97
CA SER A 55 26.05 -3.62 14.02
C SER A 55 26.73 -4.06 13.86
#